data_30b67d2baeb7704abb0b0643795e160a
#
_entry.id   30b67d2baeb7704abb0b0643795e160a
#
_cell.length_a   1.000
_cell.length_b   1.000
_cell.length_c   1.000
_cell.angle_alpha   90.00
_cell.angle_beta   90.00
_cell.angle_gamma   90.00
#
_symmetry.space_group_name_H-M   'P 1'
#
loop_
_entity.id
_entity.type
_entity.pdbx_description
1 polymer ?
#
loop_
_entity_poly.entity_id
_entity_poly.type
_entity_poly.pdbx_seq_one_letter_code
_entity_poly.pdbx_strand_id
1 'polypeptide(L)'
;MLELYRKVGSATLIMEHKNNLRDILPDASDKLVNAIQNSDEARKRAEVELEYDMRYGIEPLTMNDERYPSRLKECDDAPLMLFYKGNANLNQQRVINIVGTRHCTPYGEDLIRRFVTELKQLCPQVLIVSGLAYGVDINAHRQALDKGYETVGVLAHGLDDLYPNRHKETALRMIEQGGLLTEFLTQTNADKINFVRRNRIVAGMSDACILIESMAHGGGLITCQISQSYNRDVFAFPGRIGDATSEGCNNLIRDNGATLLTSAADFVKDMGWQDDAKLMRAKQQGIERSLFPDLSAEEQAIVDVLSRNNDLQINMISVQSGIDIGRLTALLFTLEMKGLIRTLAGGMY
;
A
#
# COMPACT_ATOMS: atom_id res chain seq x y z
N MET A 1 -8.88 -9.59 -18.88
CA MET A 1 -7.72 -10.39 -18.46
C MET A 1 -7.66 -10.55 -16.93
N LEU A 2 -7.75 -9.46 -16.15
CA LEU A 2 -7.74 -9.53 -14.68
C LEU A 2 -8.88 -10.41 -14.14
N GLU A 3 -10.09 -10.25 -14.64
CA GLU A 3 -11.25 -11.08 -14.27
C GLU A 3 -11.03 -12.56 -14.60
N LEU A 4 -10.49 -12.86 -15.79
CA LEU A 4 -10.10 -14.23 -16.15
C LEU A 4 -9.10 -14.80 -15.15
N TYR A 5 -8.04 -14.03 -14.85
CA TYR A 5 -7.01 -14.46 -13.90
C TYR A 5 -7.59 -14.68 -12.49
N ARG A 6 -8.45 -13.79 -12.00
CA ARG A 6 -9.12 -13.95 -10.70
C ARG A 6 -10.00 -15.20 -10.62
N LYS A 7 -10.70 -15.54 -11.72
CA LYS A 7 -11.56 -16.73 -11.80
C LYS A 7 -10.75 -18.03 -11.85
N VAL A 8 -9.65 -18.05 -12.60
CA VAL A 8 -8.84 -19.26 -12.82
C VAL A 8 -7.71 -19.41 -11.79
N GLY A 9 -7.19 -18.30 -11.27
CA GLY A 9 -6.13 -18.25 -10.26
C GLY A 9 -4.71 -18.55 -10.77
N SER A 10 -4.54 -18.93 -12.03
CA SER A 10 -3.24 -19.31 -12.60
C SER A 10 -3.11 -18.93 -14.07
N ALA A 11 -2.07 -18.16 -14.39
CA ALA A 11 -1.72 -17.84 -15.78
C ALA A 11 -1.24 -19.09 -16.55
N THR A 12 -0.53 -19.99 -15.89
CA THR A 12 -0.07 -21.27 -16.47
C THR A 12 -1.26 -22.09 -16.91
N LEU A 13 -2.25 -22.28 -16.05
CA LEU A 13 -3.46 -23.03 -16.37
C LEU A 13 -4.23 -22.41 -17.54
N ILE A 14 -4.32 -21.08 -17.62
CA ILE A 14 -4.92 -20.38 -18.76
C ILE A 14 -4.18 -20.72 -20.06
N MET A 15 -2.85 -20.71 -20.03
CA MET A 15 -2.04 -20.99 -21.21
C MET A 15 -2.05 -22.47 -21.62
N GLU A 16 -2.11 -23.39 -20.68
CA GLU A 16 -2.30 -24.84 -20.94
C GLU A 16 -3.63 -25.11 -21.65
N HIS A 17 -4.68 -24.37 -21.30
CA HIS A 17 -6.02 -24.46 -21.91
C HIS A 17 -6.23 -23.45 -23.04
N LYS A 18 -5.16 -22.94 -23.68
CA LYS A 18 -5.29 -21.91 -24.72
C LYS A 18 -6.20 -22.32 -25.90
N ASN A 19 -6.26 -23.59 -26.23
CA ASN A 19 -7.08 -24.12 -27.34
C ASN A 19 -8.50 -24.48 -26.92
N ASN A 20 -8.74 -24.69 -25.63
CA ASN A 20 -10.02 -25.10 -25.04
C ASN A 20 -10.37 -24.27 -23.80
N LEU A 21 -10.18 -22.96 -23.86
CA LEU A 21 -10.36 -22.03 -22.75
C LEU A 21 -11.76 -22.13 -22.10
N ARG A 22 -12.78 -22.52 -22.86
CA ARG A 22 -14.14 -22.68 -22.34
C ARG A 22 -14.31 -23.87 -21.40
N ASP A 23 -13.36 -24.80 -21.34
CA ASP A 23 -13.38 -25.89 -20.36
C ASP A 23 -13.16 -25.37 -18.93
N ILE A 24 -12.36 -24.29 -18.81
CA ILE A 24 -12.08 -23.62 -17.52
C ILE A 24 -12.86 -22.33 -17.33
N LEU A 25 -13.38 -21.73 -18.39
CA LEU A 25 -14.23 -20.55 -18.38
C LEU A 25 -15.35 -20.68 -19.43
N PRO A 26 -16.48 -21.33 -19.08
CA PRO A 26 -17.58 -21.59 -20.03
C PRO A 26 -18.12 -20.33 -20.72
N ASP A 27 -18.17 -19.22 -20.00
CA ASP A 27 -18.69 -17.93 -20.47
C ASP A 27 -17.66 -17.07 -21.24
N ALA A 28 -16.51 -17.65 -21.62
CA ALA A 28 -15.48 -16.90 -22.35
C ALA A 28 -16.00 -16.40 -23.70
N SER A 29 -15.89 -15.08 -23.94
CA SER A 29 -16.27 -14.48 -25.22
C SER A 29 -15.33 -14.93 -26.34
N ASP A 30 -15.85 -14.98 -27.59
CA ASP A 30 -15.03 -15.33 -28.77
C ASP A 30 -13.79 -14.43 -28.90
N LYS A 31 -13.92 -13.15 -28.58
CA LYS A 31 -12.80 -12.22 -28.59
C LYS A 31 -11.70 -12.63 -27.61
N LEU A 32 -12.06 -13.09 -26.42
CA LEU A 32 -11.12 -13.54 -25.40
C LEU A 32 -10.45 -14.86 -25.83
N VAL A 33 -11.25 -15.84 -26.31
CA VAL A 33 -10.74 -17.12 -26.82
C VAL A 33 -9.72 -16.88 -27.93
N ASN A 34 -10.09 -16.10 -28.93
CA ASN A 34 -9.20 -15.77 -30.05
C ASN A 34 -7.91 -15.05 -29.61
N ALA A 35 -8.01 -14.13 -28.64
CA ALA A 35 -6.83 -13.42 -28.12
C ALA A 35 -5.84 -14.35 -27.40
N ILE A 36 -6.35 -15.32 -26.64
CA ILE A 36 -5.51 -16.31 -25.95
C ILE A 36 -4.92 -17.32 -26.94
N GLN A 37 -5.72 -17.81 -27.89
CA GLN A 37 -5.25 -18.74 -28.92
C GLN A 37 -4.12 -18.15 -29.78
N ASN A 38 -4.21 -16.86 -30.14
CA ASN A 38 -3.24 -16.15 -30.96
C ASN A 38 -2.19 -15.36 -30.13
N SER A 39 -1.70 -15.95 -29.03
CA SER A 39 -0.79 -15.28 -28.09
C SER A 39 0.70 -15.48 -28.39
N ASP A 40 1.08 -16.09 -29.52
CA ASP A 40 2.49 -16.46 -29.80
C ASP A 40 3.42 -15.23 -29.96
N GLU A 41 2.94 -14.12 -30.55
CA GLU A 41 3.71 -12.87 -30.61
C GLU A 41 3.87 -12.23 -29.21
N ALA A 42 2.82 -12.26 -28.41
CA ALA A 42 2.86 -11.76 -27.05
C ALA A 42 3.85 -12.58 -26.19
N ARG A 43 3.92 -13.89 -26.40
CA ARG A 43 4.88 -14.78 -25.74
C ARG A 43 6.32 -14.42 -26.10
N LYS A 44 6.63 -14.26 -27.40
CA LYS A 44 7.97 -13.84 -27.83
C LYS A 44 8.35 -12.47 -27.23
N ARG A 45 7.39 -11.54 -27.17
CA ARG A 45 7.61 -10.24 -26.55
C ARG A 45 7.89 -10.35 -25.05
N ALA A 46 7.20 -11.26 -24.35
CA ALA A 46 7.43 -11.52 -22.93
C ALA A 46 8.81 -12.17 -22.69
N GLU A 47 9.27 -13.05 -23.57
CA GLU A 47 10.61 -13.66 -23.50
C GLU A 47 11.70 -12.57 -23.61
N VAL A 48 11.57 -11.64 -24.55
CA VAL A 48 12.48 -10.48 -24.70
C VAL A 48 12.47 -9.58 -23.44
N GLU A 49 11.28 -9.37 -22.85
CA GLU A 49 11.16 -8.58 -21.62
C GLU A 49 11.88 -9.24 -20.45
N LEU A 50 11.66 -10.53 -20.24
CA LEU A 50 12.32 -11.30 -19.17
C LEU A 50 13.84 -11.31 -19.32
N GLU A 51 14.38 -11.43 -20.55
CA GLU A 51 15.83 -11.34 -20.79
C GLU A 51 16.36 -9.95 -20.42
N TYR A 52 15.61 -8.89 -20.75
CA TYR A 52 15.95 -7.53 -20.36
C TYR A 52 15.95 -7.36 -18.85
N ASP A 53 14.88 -7.83 -18.19
CA ASP A 53 14.71 -7.74 -16.73
C ASP A 53 15.85 -8.41 -15.99
N MET A 54 16.22 -9.64 -16.39
CA MET A 54 17.35 -10.37 -15.83
C MET A 54 18.68 -9.63 -15.99
N ARG A 55 18.89 -9.04 -17.18
CA ARG A 55 20.14 -8.31 -17.48
C ARG A 55 20.29 -7.05 -16.65
N TYR A 56 19.19 -6.35 -16.34
CA TYR A 56 19.22 -5.06 -15.69
C TYR A 56 18.78 -5.09 -14.22
N GLY A 57 18.55 -6.29 -13.66
CA GLY A 57 18.15 -6.47 -12.26
C GLY A 57 16.77 -5.87 -11.98
N ILE A 58 15.84 -6.05 -12.90
CA ILE A 58 14.43 -5.70 -12.76
C ILE A 58 13.68 -6.96 -12.31
N GLU A 59 12.80 -6.83 -11.36
CA GLU A 59 12.01 -7.92 -10.82
C GLU A 59 10.57 -7.83 -11.36
N PRO A 60 10.12 -8.81 -12.16
CA PRO A 60 8.72 -8.93 -12.52
C PRO A 60 7.92 -9.46 -11.32
N LEU A 61 6.94 -8.70 -10.83
CA LEU A 61 6.08 -9.04 -9.71
C LEU A 61 4.68 -9.39 -10.24
N THR A 62 4.27 -10.63 -10.08
CA THR A 62 2.90 -11.06 -10.38
C THR A 62 1.98 -10.84 -9.19
N MET A 63 0.66 -10.86 -9.40
CA MET A 63 -0.31 -10.72 -8.30
C MET A 63 -0.20 -11.80 -7.22
N ASN A 64 0.45 -12.93 -7.50
CA ASN A 64 0.67 -14.01 -6.53
C ASN A 64 2.00 -13.89 -5.78
N ASP A 65 2.83 -12.94 -6.17
CA ASP A 65 4.10 -12.67 -5.49
C ASP A 65 3.84 -11.96 -4.15
N GLU A 66 4.53 -12.36 -3.09
CA GLU A 66 4.42 -11.75 -1.77
C GLU A 66 4.88 -10.28 -1.75
N ARG A 67 5.77 -9.90 -2.66
CA ARG A 67 6.25 -8.53 -2.83
C ARG A 67 5.31 -7.66 -3.64
N TYR A 68 4.31 -8.23 -4.33
CA TYR A 68 3.31 -7.42 -5.01
C TYR A 68 2.54 -6.56 -4.00
N PRO A 69 2.32 -5.24 -4.26
CA PRO A 69 1.63 -4.37 -3.31
C PRO A 69 0.23 -4.89 -2.97
N SER A 70 0.04 -5.35 -1.72
CA SER A 70 -1.21 -5.97 -1.26
C SER A 70 -2.41 -5.03 -1.40
N ARG A 71 -2.22 -3.74 -1.09
CA ARG A 71 -3.25 -2.70 -1.24
C ARG A 71 -3.71 -2.55 -2.68
N LEU A 72 -2.77 -2.59 -3.63
CA LEU A 72 -3.08 -2.50 -5.05
C LEU A 72 -3.77 -3.76 -5.57
N LYS A 73 -3.43 -4.93 -5.04
CA LYS A 73 -4.04 -6.21 -5.40
C LYS A 73 -5.56 -6.23 -5.16
N GLU A 74 -6.02 -5.49 -4.15
CA GLU A 74 -7.44 -5.37 -3.80
C GLU A 74 -8.23 -4.47 -4.76
N CYS A 75 -7.56 -3.62 -5.55
CA CYS A 75 -8.22 -2.73 -6.50
C CYS A 75 -8.79 -3.49 -7.69
N ASP A 76 -9.97 -3.07 -8.18
CA ASP A 76 -10.69 -3.76 -9.26
C ASP A 76 -9.94 -3.76 -10.59
N ASP A 77 -9.06 -2.82 -10.80
CA ASP A 77 -8.25 -2.65 -12.01
C ASP A 77 -6.74 -2.85 -11.76
N ALA A 78 -6.39 -3.61 -10.73
CA ALA A 78 -5.01 -3.95 -10.42
C ALA A 78 -4.27 -4.54 -11.64
N PRO A 79 -3.02 -4.13 -11.93
CA PRO A 79 -2.24 -4.73 -13.00
C PRO A 79 -1.88 -6.19 -12.67
N LEU A 80 -1.95 -7.09 -13.65
CA LEU A 80 -1.57 -8.51 -13.46
C LEU A 80 -0.09 -8.68 -13.13
N MET A 81 0.75 -7.76 -13.61
CA MET A 81 2.19 -7.77 -13.45
C MET A 81 2.71 -6.35 -13.27
N LEU A 82 3.71 -6.22 -12.45
CA LEU A 82 4.51 -5.02 -12.25
C LEU A 82 5.98 -5.33 -12.49
N PHE A 83 6.74 -4.35 -12.94
CA PHE A 83 8.18 -4.42 -13.09
C PHE A 83 8.79 -3.49 -12.04
N TYR A 84 9.65 -4.04 -11.19
CA TYR A 84 10.21 -3.30 -10.06
C TYR A 84 11.73 -3.33 -10.08
N LYS A 85 12.33 -2.18 -9.79
CA LYS A 85 13.77 -2.04 -9.60
C LYS A 85 14.05 -1.21 -8.36
N GLY A 86 14.53 -1.86 -7.30
CA GLY A 86 14.81 -1.22 -6.02
C GLY A 86 14.86 -2.20 -4.86
N ASN A 87 14.84 -1.67 -3.64
CA ASN A 87 14.97 -2.45 -2.42
C ASN A 87 13.91 -2.14 -1.35
N ALA A 88 12.94 -1.25 -1.63
CA ALA A 88 11.89 -0.94 -0.67
C ALA A 88 10.94 -2.13 -0.43
N ASN A 89 10.44 -2.21 0.78
CA ASN A 89 9.30 -3.05 1.10
C ASN A 89 8.01 -2.39 0.58
N LEU A 90 7.47 -2.91 -0.56
CA LEU A 90 6.24 -2.40 -1.18
C LEU A 90 5.00 -2.64 -0.31
N ASN A 91 5.08 -3.56 0.66
CA ASN A 91 4.07 -3.88 1.66
C ASN A 91 4.39 -3.29 3.04
N GLN A 92 5.03 -2.11 3.06
CA GLN A 92 5.28 -1.39 4.31
C GLN A 92 3.95 -1.16 5.06
N GLN A 93 4.00 -1.18 6.39
CA GLN A 93 2.81 -1.03 7.24
C GLN A 93 2.04 0.26 6.93
N ARG A 94 2.74 1.31 6.50
CA ARG A 94 2.18 2.62 6.16
C ARG A 94 2.71 3.10 4.84
N VAL A 95 1.82 3.39 3.93
CA VAL A 95 2.14 3.87 2.58
C VAL A 95 1.30 5.10 2.28
N ILE A 96 1.94 6.19 1.91
CA ILE A 96 1.25 7.41 1.47
C ILE A 96 1.68 7.79 0.07
N ASN A 97 0.79 8.42 -0.67
CA ASN A 97 1.20 9.11 -1.87
C ASN A 97 1.15 10.63 -1.69
N ILE A 98 2.09 11.33 -2.31
CA ILE A 98 2.16 12.79 -2.35
C ILE A 98 2.09 13.21 -3.80
N VAL A 99 1.06 13.98 -4.15
CA VAL A 99 0.77 14.37 -5.53
C VAL A 99 0.42 15.86 -5.64
N GLY A 100 0.47 16.38 -6.86
CA GLY A 100 0.08 17.76 -7.12
C GLY A 100 0.45 18.28 -8.50
N THR A 101 0.59 19.59 -8.60
CA THR A 101 0.92 20.29 -9.82
C THR A 101 2.35 19.98 -10.32
N ARG A 102 2.53 19.99 -11.63
CA ARG A 102 3.88 19.92 -12.24
C ARG A 102 4.68 21.22 -12.10
N HIS A 103 4.01 22.31 -11.70
CA HIS A 103 4.60 23.63 -11.47
C HIS A 103 4.46 23.99 -9.97
N CYS A 104 5.19 23.25 -9.13
CA CYS A 104 5.22 23.47 -7.68
C CYS A 104 5.77 24.87 -7.38
N THR A 105 5.09 25.60 -6.53
CA THR A 105 5.57 26.91 -6.07
C THR A 105 6.54 26.76 -4.89
N PRO A 106 7.31 27.81 -4.53
CA PRO A 106 8.13 27.80 -3.31
C PRO A 106 7.31 27.47 -2.04
N TYR A 107 6.04 27.87 -2.00
CA TYR A 107 5.13 27.50 -0.91
C TYR A 107 4.86 26.01 -0.89
N GLY A 108 4.56 25.39 -2.03
CA GLY A 108 4.36 23.95 -2.13
C GLY A 108 5.63 23.14 -1.77
N GLU A 109 6.80 23.62 -2.21
CA GLU A 109 8.09 23.01 -1.83
C GLU A 109 8.33 23.07 -0.32
N ASP A 110 8.01 24.21 0.32
CA ASP A 110 8.13 24.38 1.78
C ASP A 110 7.14 23.47 2.52
N LEU A 111 5.90 23.36 2.04
CA LEU A 111 4.91 22.43 2.62
C LEU A 111 5.41 20.98 2.58
N ILE A 112 5.91 20.51 1.44
CA ILE A 112 6.44 19.15 1.31
C ILE A 112 7.60 18.94 2.29
N ARG A 113 8.56 19.88 2.32
CA ARG A 113 9.73 19.81 3.18
C ARG A 113 9.34 19.74 4.68
N ARG A 114 8.42 20.60 5.12
CA ARG A 114 7.92 20.64 6.49
C ARG A 114 7.18 19.36 6.83
N PHE A 115 6.22 18.97 6.00
CA PHE A 115 5.39 17.78 6.21
C PHE A 115 6.26 16.52 6.32
N VAL A 116 7.16 16.27 5.37
CA VAL A 116 8.03 15.07 5.38
C VAL A 116 8.99 15.09 6.57
N THR A 117 9.49 16.28 6.97
CA THR A 117 10.37 16.41 8.14
C THR A 117 9.64 16.10 9.45
N GLU A 118 8.44 16.65 9.64
CA GLU A 118 7.62 16.39 10.84
C GLU A 118 7.13 14.95 10.86
N LEU A 119 6.69 14.42 9.71
CA LEU A 119 6.23 13.03 9.60
C LEU A 119 7.34 12.05 10.00
N LYS A 120 8.61 12.33 9.66
CA LYS A 120 9.74 11.47 10.05
C LYS A 120 9.92 11.38 11.56
N GLN A 121 9.63 12.44 12.28
CA GLN A 121 9.70 12.46 13.74
C GLN A 121 8.55 11.68 14.39
N LEU A 122 7.36 11.71 13.76
CA LEU A 122 6.14 11.08 14.27
C LEU A 122 6.01 9.63 13.84
N CYS A 123 6.32 9.33 12.59
CA CYS A 123 6.19 8.03 11.95
C CYS A 123 7.46 7.71 11.12
N PRO A 124 8.52 7.16 11.74
CA PRO A 124 9.80 6.90 11.07
C PRO A 124 9.73 5.92 9.89
N GLN A 125 8.74 5.03 9.87
CA GLN A 125 8.59 3.96 8.88
C GLN A 125 7.33 4.19 8.03
N VAL A 126 7.47 4.99 6.99
CA VAL A 126 6.44 5.23 5.97
C VAL A 126 7.07 5.09 4.60
N LEU A 127 6.41 4.39 3.70
CA LEU A 127 6.78 4.38 2.29
C LEU A 127 6.08 5.56 1.60
N ILE A 128 6.86 6.39 0.90
CA ILE A 128 6.32 7.52 0.12
C ILE A 128 6.29 7.14 -1.35
N VAL A 129 5.10 7.17 -1.94
CA VAL A 129 4.85 6.83 -3.35
C VAL A 129 4.48 8.10 -4.12
N SER A 130 5.01 8.26 -5.33
CA SER A 130 4.59 9.31 -6.24
C SER A 130 4.92 8.96 -7.69
N GLY A 131 4.72 9.88 -8.61
CA GLY A 131 4.82 9.59 -10.03
C GLY A 131 6.14 9.98 -10.69
N LEU A 132 7.12 10.49 -9.96
CA LEU A 132 8.38 11.01 -10.48
C LEU A 132 8.21 12.10 -11.56
N ALA A 133 7.04 12.74 -11.64
CA ALA A 133 6.78 13.86 -12.54
C ALA A 133 7.46 15.15 -12.05
N TYR A 134 7.42 16.21 -12.87
CA TYR A 134 7.85 17.55 -12.44
C TYR A 134 7.02 18.05 -11.23
N GLY A 135 7.54 19.04 -10.54
CA GLY A 135 6.85 19.76 -9.46
C GLY A 135 6.72 18.96 -8.19
N VAL A 136 5.51 18.71 -7.72
CA VAL A 136 5.25 18.08 -6.42
C VAL A 136 5.88 16.70 -6.30
N ASP A 137 5.74 15.84 -7.32
CA ASP A 137 6.22 14.46 -7.27
C ASP A 137 7.73 14.39 -7.02
N ILE A 138 8.54 15.09 -7.83
CA ILE A 138 10.01 15.07 -7.68
C ILE A 138 10.46 15.67 -6.34
N ASN A 139 9.78 16.72 -5.86
CA ASN A 139 10.09 17.32 -4.57
C ASN A 139 9.74 16.38 -3.41
N ALA A 140 8.63 15.65 -3.51
CA ALA A 140 8.27 14.61 -2.54
C ALA A 140 9.35 13.51 -2.46
N HIS A 141 9.81 13.00 -3.60
CA HIS A 141 10.88 12.00 -3.63
C HIS A 141 12.19 12.51 -3.05
N ARG A 142 12.62 13.73 -3.42
CA ARG A 142 13.85 14.34 -2.89
C ARG A 142 13.78 14.52 -1.38
N GLN A 143 12.67 15.07 -0.85
CA GLN A 143 12.50 15.23 0.59
C GLN A 143 12.42 13.88 1.31
N ALA A 144 11.79 12.87 0.73
CA ALA A 144 11.78 11.51 1.27
C ALA A 144 13.20 10.95 1.40
N LEU A 145 13.98 10.99 0.33
CA LEU A 145 15.38 10.55 0.31
C LEU A 145 16.25 11.30 1.32
N ASP A 146 16.15 12.62 1.36
CA ASP A 146 16.95 13.47 2.25
C ASP A 146 16.62 13.25 3.75
N LYS A 147 15.41 12.77 4.06
CA LYS A 147 14.99 12.42 5.42
C LYS A 147 15.13 10.93 5.73
N GLY A 148 15.69 10.12 4.83
CA GLY A 148 15.89 8.70 5.03
C GLY A 148 14.61 7.87 5.02
N TYR A 149 13.59 8.30 4.27
CA TYR A 149 12.43 7.48 3.94
C TYR A 149 12.70 6.66 2.68
N GLU A 150 12.17 5.45 2.63
CA GLU A 150 12.01 4.72 1.36
C GLU A 150 10.99 5.44 0.48
N THR A 151 11.27 5.51 -0.82
CA THR A 151 10.34 6.15 -1.75
C THR A 151 10.30 5.43 -3.09
N VAL A 152 9.09 5.24 -3.63
CA VAL A 152 8.85 4.52 -4.88
C VAL A 152 8.23 5.43 -5.93
N GLY A 153 8.94 5.55 -7.06
CA GLY A 153 8.45 6.24 -8.24
C GLY A 153 7.70 5.29 -9.16
N VAL A 154 6.41 5.51 -9.34
CA VAL A 154 5.64 4.78 -10.33
C VAL A 154 5.78 5.46 -11.66
N LEU A 155 6.16 4.74 -12.71
CA LEU A 155 6.45 5.31 -14.03
C LEU A 155 5.29 5.07 -15.01
N ALA A 156 5.18 5.94 -16.02
CA ALA A 156 4.19 5.86 -17.08
C ALA A 156 4.78 5.30 -18.40
N HIS A 157 5.91 4.61 -18.30
CA HIS A 157 6.70 4.03 -19.39
C HIS A 157 7.50 2.83 -18.88
N GLY A 158 8.17 2.10 -19.77
CA GLY A 158 9.06 0.99 -19.41
C GLY A 158 10.30 1.44 -18.62
N LEU A 159 10.96 0.48 -17.94
CA LEU A 159 12.17 0.75 -17.15
C LEU A 159 13.46 0.84 -18.01
N ASP A 160 13.34 0.78 -19.32
CA ASP A 160 14.42 0.98 -20.29
C ASP A 160 14.71 2.45 -20.58
N ASP A 161 13.79 3.35 -20.23
CA ASP A 161 13.93 4.80 -20.36
C ASP A 161 13.55 5.51 -19.06
N LEU A 162 13.87 6.79 -18.98
CA LEU A 162 13.51 7.63 -17.84
C LEU A 162 12.96 8.98 -18.30
N TYR A 163 11.69 9.21 -18.03
CA TYR A 163 11.06 10.50 -18.24
C TYR A 163 10.53 11.11 -16.95
N PRO A 164 10.87 12.38 -16.65
CA PRO A 164 11.79 13.26 -17.38
C PRO A 164 13.26 12.91 -17.10
N ASN A 165 14.10 12.96 -18.09
CA ASN A 165 15.52 12.62 -17.96
C ASN A 165 16.29 13.48 -16.93
N ARG A 166 15.79 14.70 -16.64
CA ARG A 166 16.34 15.57 -15.57
C ARG A 166 16.25 14.95 -14.17
N HIS A 167 15.41 13.95 -13.97
CA HIS A 167 15.22 13.28 -12.67
C HIS A 167 16.15 12.07 -12.49
N LYS A 168 17.08 11.82 -13.41
CA LYS A 168 17.96 10.64 -13.42
C LYS A 168 18.75 10.47 -12.11
N GLU A 169 19.34 11.56 -11.62
CA GLU A 169 20.09 11.49 -10.34
C GLU A 169 19.18 11.07 -9.17
N THR A 170 17.99 11.67 -9.09
CA THR A 170 17.02 11.29 -8.05
C THR A 170 16.56 9.85 -8.23
N ALA A 171 16.29 9.41 -9.45
CA ALA A 171 15.89 8.03 -9.76
C ALA A 171 16.95 7.00 -9.35
N LEU A 172 18.24 7.30 -9.57
CA LEU A 172 19.33 6.43 -9.12
C LEU A 172 19.38 6.33 -7.59
N ARG A 173 19.27 7.45 -6.87
CA ARG A 173 19.16 7.43 -5.40
C ARG A 173 17.93 6.65 -4.91
N MET A 174 16.81 6.73 -5.64
CA MET A 174 15.61 5.97 -5.31
C MET A 174 15.81 4.47 -5.46
N ILE A 175 16.56 4.01 -6.45
CA ILE A 175 16.89 2.58 -6.61
C ILE A 175 17.66 2.06 -5.38
N GLU A 176 18.50 2.88 -4.78
CA GLU A 176 19.29 2.53 -3.59
C GLU A 176 18.50 2.65 -2.28
N GLN A 177 17.50 3.54 -2.21
CA GLN A 177 16.72 3.83 -1.00
C GLN A 177 15.21 3.78 -1.27
N GLY A 178 14.75 2.81 -2.05
CA GLY A 178 13.36 2.73 -2.45
C GLY A 178 13.21 1.96 -3.73
N GLY A 179 12.73 2.60 -4.81
CA GLY A 179 12.65 1.95 -6.11
C GLY A 179 11.86 2.68 -7.18
N LEU A 180 11.88 2.08 -8.36
CA LEU A 180 11.07 2.44 -9.52
C LEU A 180 10.14 1.29 -9.86
N LEU A 181 8.89 1.59 -10.17
CA LEU A 181 7.84 0.63 -10.43
C LEU A 181 7.07 1.01 -11.68
N THR A 182 6.69 0.05 -12.50
CA THR A 182 5.82 0.28 -13.66
C THR A 182 4.99 -0.96 -14.01
N GLU A 183 3.88 -0.77 -14.70
CA GLU A 183 3.12 -1.85 -15.36
C GLU A 183 3.48 -1.98 -16.86
N PHE A 184 4.28 -1.06 -17.38
CA PHE A 184 4.56 -0.97 -18.80
C PHE A 184 5.82 -1.76 -19.15
N LEU A 185 5.75 -2.47 -20.28
CA LEU A 185 6.91 -3.14 -20.87
C LEU A 185 7.93 -2.14 -21.37
N THR A 186 9.17 -2.57 -21.55
CA THR A 186 10.21 -1.81 -22.26
C THR A 186 9.71 -1.32 -23.63
N GLN A 187 10.28 -0.24 -24.14
CA GLN A 187 9.88 0.44 -25.38
C GLN A 187 8.47 1.07 -25.35
N THR A 188 7.86 1.17 -24.16
CA THR A 188 6.62 1.93 -23.98
C THR A 188 6.96 3.40 -23.69
N ASN A 189 6.52 4.31 -24.53
CA ASN A 189 6.77 5.74 -24.39
C ASN A 189 5.92 6.37 -23.27
N ALA A 190 6.47 7.42 -22.66
CA ALA A 190 5.76 8.27 -21.72
C ALA A 190 4.76 9.18 -22.46
N ASP A 191 3.53 8.72 -22.64
CA ASP A 191 2.47 9.48 -23.28
C ASP A 191 1.39 9.94 -22.28
N LYS A 192 0.50 10.84 -22.72
CA LYS A 192 -0.54 11.44 -21.90
C LYS A 192 -1.49 10.38 -21.31
N ILE A 193 -1.81 9.35 -22.06
CA ILE A 193 -2.76 8.29 -21.64
C ILE A 193 -2.10 7.45 -20.55
N ASN A 194 -0.83 7.10 -20.72
CA ASN A 194 -0.08 6.29 -19.77
C ASN A 194 0.11 7.01 -18.42
N PHE A 195 0.29 8.35 -18.44
CA PHE A 195 0.32 9.12 -17.18
C PHE A 195 -0.99 9.01 -16.39
N VAL A 196 -2.13 9.06 -17.07
CA VAL A 196 -3.44 8.92 -16.40
C VAL A 196 -3.62 7.48 -15.90
N ARG A 197 -3.30 6.49 -16.73
CA ARG A 197 -3.41 5.07 -16.36
C ARG A 197 -2.54 4.72 -15.15
N ARG A 198 -1.31 5.23 -15.11
CA ARG A 198 -0.37 5.00 -14.03
C ARG A 198 -0.89 5.49 -12.67
N ASN A 199 -1.65 6.60 -12.64
CA ASN A 199 -2.09 7.21 -11.38
C ASN A 199 -2.90 6.25 -10.50
N ARG A 200 -3.59 5.27 -11.09
CA ARG A 200 -4.30 4.25 -10.33
C ARG A 200 -3.36 3.36 -9.49
N ILE A 201 -2.14 3.14 -9.97
CA ILE A 201 -1.13 2.38 -9.22
C ILE A 201 -0.65 3.21 -8.03
N VAL A 202 -0.37 4.51 -8.24
CA VAL A 202 0.01 5.43 -7.15
C VAL A 202 -1.07 5.47 -6.07
N ALA A 203 -2.34 5.62 -6.47
CA ALA A 203 -3.48 5.63 -5.56
C ALA A 203 -3.68 4.28 -4.85
N GLY A 204 -3.67 3.18 -5.62
CA GLY A 204 -3.97 1.84 -5.14
C GLY A 204 -2.92 1.28 -4.17
N MET A 205 -1.66 1.69 -4.29
CA MET A 205 -0.59 1.27 -3.37
C MET A 205 -0.66 1.92 -1.99
N SER A 206 -1.42 3.00 -1.82
CA SER A 206 -1.32 3.88 -0.66
C SER A 206 -2.52 3.75 0.27
N ASP A 207 -2.30 4.05 1.57
CA ASP A 207 -3.36 4.19 2.58
C ASP A 207 -4.03 5.56 2.44
N ALA A 208 -3.24 6.59 2.12
CA ALA A 208 -3.70 7.96 2.00
C ALA A 208 -3.05 8.71 0.84
N CYS A 209 -3.80 9.65 0.26
CA CYS A 209 -3.37 10.55 -0.80
C CYS A 209 -3.27 11.98 -0.27
N ILE A 210 -2.11 12.62 -0.44
CA ILE A 210 -1.84 13.98 0.03
C ILE A 210 -1.65 14.89 -1.17
N LEU A 211 -2.57 15.84 -1.35
CA LEU A 211 -2.52 16.85 -2.40
C LEU A 211 -1.85 18.12 -1.85
N ILE A 212 -0.74 18.53 -2.44
CA ILE A 212 0.03 19.70 -2.00
C ILE A 212 -0.47 20.98 -2.66
N GLU A 213 -0.46 21.02 -3.98
CA GLU A 213 -0.94 22.15 -4.80
C GLU A 213 -1.61 21.62 -6.06
N SER A 214 -2.69 22.24 -6.48
CA SER A 214 -3.36 21.94 -7.73
C SER A 214 -4.13 23.13 -8.27
N MET A 215 -4.07 23.35 -9.58
CA MET A 215 -5.05 24.18 -10.27
C MET A 215 -6.43 23.52 -10.23
N ALA A 216 -7.49 24.29 -10.57
CA ALA A 216 -8.88 23.80 -10.60
C ALA A 216 -9.06 22.48 -11.40
N HIS A 217 -8.25 22.23 -12.41
CA HIS A 217 -8.26 21.04 -13.27
C HIS A 217 -6.86 20.41 -13.38
N GLY A 218 -6.24 20.09 -12.22
CA GLY A 218 -4.90 19.51 -12.16
C GLY A 218 -4.87 17.98 -12.21
N GLY A 219 -3.75 17.41 -12.68
CA GLY A 219 -3.55 15.95 -12.70
C GLY A 219 -3.55 15.30 -11.31
N GLY A 220 -3.16 16.02 -10.25
CA GLY A 220 -3.23 15.56 -8.87
C GLY A 220 -4.66 15.26 -8.41
N LEU A 221 -5.65 16.05 -8.87
CA LEU A 221 -7.06 15.83 -8.58
C LEU A 221 -7.57 14.49 -9.13
N ILE A 222 -7.05 14.05 -10.28
CA ILE A 222 -7.39 12.73 -10.84
C ILE A 222 -6.93 11.63 -9.89
N THR A 223 -5.72 11.73 -9.35
CA THR A 223 -5.21 10.77 -8.38
C THR A 223 -6.04 10.78 -7.09
N CYS A 224 -6.46 11.96 -6.61
CA CYS A 224 -7.35 12.09 -5.46
C CYS A 224 -8.70 11.37 -5.70
N GLN A 225 -9.32 11.58 -6.86
CA GLN A 225 -10.58 10.92 -7.22
C GLN A 225 -10.44 9.39 -7.29
N ILE A 226 -9.34 8.91 -7.88
CA ILE A 226 -9.05 7.46 -7.91
C ILE A 226 -8.83 6.94 -6.48
N SER A 227 -8.09 7.65 -5.63
CA SER A 227 -7.88 7.27 -4.23
C SER A 227 -9.20 7.14 -3.49
N GLN A 228 -10.14 8.07 -3.67
CA GLN A 228 -11.48 8.00 -3.11
C GLN A 228 -12.26 6.78 -3.62
N SER A 229 -12.16 6.47 -4.93
CA SER A 229 -12.85 5.30 -5.49
C SER A 229 -12.32 3.96 -4.94
N TYR A 230 -11.08 3.95 -4.43
CA TYR A 230 -10.46 2.82 -3.74
C TYR A 230 -10.64 2.87 -2.22
N ASN A 231 -11.50 3.76 -1.71
CA ASN A 231 -11.71 3.98 -0.27
C ASN A 231 -10.40 4.33 0.48
N ARG A 232 -9.53 5.13 -0.16
CA ARG A 232 -8.33 5.67 0.48
C ARG A 232 -8.61 7.08 0.98
N ASP A 233 -8.06 7.42 2.14
CA ASP A 233 -8.18 8.75 2.69
C ASP A 233 -7.50 9.80 1.80
N VAL A 234 -8.14 10.94 1.62
CA VAL A 234 -7.60 12.05 0.82
C VAL A 234 -7.46 13.28 1.69
N PHE A 235 -6.27 13.86 1.67
CA PHE A 235 -5.92 15.07 2.38
C PHE A 235 -5.44 16.13 1.39
N ALA A 236 -5.72 17.41 1.69
CA ALA A 236 -5.23 18.51 0.89
C ALA A 236 -4.75 19.66 1.76
N PHE A 237 -3.60 20.22 1.40
CA PHE A 237 -3.14 21.46 2.01
C PHE A 237 -3.92 22.65 1.44
N PRO A 238 -4.46 23.52 2.31
CA PRO A 238 -5.10 24.74 1.86
C PRO A 238 -4.06 25.73 1.34
N GLY A 239 -4.46 26.57 0.41
CA GLY A 239 -3.63 27.65 -0.03
C GLY A 239 -4.40 28.97 -0.04
N ARG A 240 -3.74 30.05 -0.48
CA ARG A 240 -4.30 31.38 -0.48
C ARG A 240 -5.46 31.48 -1.47
N ILE A 241 -6.54 32.14 -1.06
CA ILE A 241 -7.68 32.45 -1.93
C ILE A 241 -7.20 33.38 -3.05
N GLY A 242 -7.50 32.99 -4.30
CA GLY A 242 -7.09 33.72 -5.50
C GLY A 242 -5.79 33.24 -6.15
N ASP A 243 -5.02 32.35 -5.50
CA ASP A 243 -3.86 31.71 -6.12
C ASP A 243 -4.31 30.52 -6.97
N ALA A 244 -4.02 30.56 -8.25
CA ALA A 244 -4.44 29.53 -9.21
C ALA A 244 -3.94 28.12 -8.86
N THR A 245 -2.76 28.00 -8.24
CA THR A 245 -2.16 26.73 -7.83
C THR A 245 -2.78 26.16 -6.54
N SER A 246 -3.58 26.95 -5.82
CA SER A 246 -4.29 26.54 -4.60
C SER A 246 -5.76 26.22 -4.85
N GLU A 247 -6.31 26.65 -5.97
CA GLU A 247 -7.74 26.58 -6.27
C GLU A 247 -8.27 25.14 -6.24
N GLY A 248 -7.54 24.19 -6.82
CA GLY A 248 -7.92 22.79 -6.83
C GLY A 248 -7.98 22.18 -5.42
N CYS A 249 -6.98 22.48 -4.58
CA CYS A 249 -6.96 22.03 -3.19
C CYS A 249 -8.11 22.63 -2.38
N ASN A 250 -8.30 23.95 -2.47
CA ASN A 250 -9.35 24.66 -1.76
C ASN A 250 -10.76 24.19 -2.18
N ASN A 251 -10.98 23.97 -3.47
CA ASN A 251 -12.24 23.42 -3.98
C ASN A 251 -12.48 22.00 -3.47
N LEU A 252 -11.46 21.13 -3.51
CA LEU A 252 -11.57 19.75 -3.05
C LEU A 252 -11.92 19.68 -1.56
N ILE A 253 -11.29 20.54 -0.72
CA ILE A 253 -11.61 20.65 0.70
C ILE A 253 -13.05 21.18 0.90
N ARG A 254 -13.42 22.26 0.21
CA ARG A 254 -14.77 22.87 0.30
C ARG A 254 -15.87 21.86 -0.03
N ASP A 255 -15.62 21.03 -1.05
CA ASP A 255 -16.59 20.07 -1.57
C ASP A 255 -16.55 18.72 -0.80
N ASN A 256 -15.86 18.69 0.36
CA ASN A 256 -15.65 17.51 1.22
C ASN A 256 -14.99 16.31 0.48
N GLY A 257 -14.25 16.59 -0.56
CA GLY A 257 -13.47 15.61 -1.29
C GLY A 257 -12.07 15.36 -0.71
N ALA A 258 -11.64 16.15 0.28
CA ALA A 258 -10.43 15.95 1.04
C ALA A 258 -10.54 16.52 2.44
N THR A 259 -9.89 15.87 3.41
CA THR A 259 -9.68 16.44 4.73
C THR A 259 -8.65 17.56 4.66
N LEU A 260 -8.95 18.69 5.27
CA LEU A 260 -8.01 19.81 5.36
C LEU A 260 -6.79 19.38 6.17
N LEU A 261 -5.59 19.60 5.63
CA LEU A 261 -4.32 19.25 6.26
C LEU A 261 -3.49 20.50 6.53
N THR A 262 -3.03 20.67 7.79
CA THR A 262 -2.18 21.81 8.16
C THR A 262 -0.82 21.38 8.68
N SER A 263 -0.68 20.15 9.19
CA SER A 263 0.56 19.62 9.74
C SER A 263 0.64 18.09 9.61
N ALA A 264 1.83 17.51 9.76
CA ALA A 264 1.98 16.06 9.85
C ALA A 264 1.37 15.50 11.15
N ALA A 265 1.27 16.30 12.21
CA ALA A 265 0.62 15.89 13.46
C ALA A 265 -0.88 15.68 13.27
N ASP A 266 -1.55 16.57 12.52
CA ASP A 266 -2.96 16.42 12.17
C ASP A 266 -3.16 15.15 11.32
N PHE A 267 -2.32 14.95 10.29
CA PHE A 267 -2.35 13.76 9.46
C PHE A 267 -2.24 12.47 10.28
N VAL A 268 -1.23 12.39 11.15
CA VAL A 268 -1.00 11.20 12.00
C VAL A 268 -2.17 10.94 12.94
N LYS A 269 -2.80 12.01 13.44
CA LYS A 269 -3.99 11.92 14.30
C LYS A 269 -5.20 11.39 13.51
N ASP A 270 -5.48 11.97 12.36
CA ASP A 270 -6.66 11.64 11.55
C ASP A 270 -6.55 10.22 10.97
N MET A 271 -5.33 9.76 10.64
CA MET A 271 -5.05 8.38 10.25
C MET A 271 -5.04 7.38 11.41
N GLY A 272 -5.17 7.83 12.65
CA GLY A 272 -5.08 6.97 13.83
C GLY A 272 -3.69 6.37 14.09
N TRP A 273 -2.61 6.98 13.54
CA TRP A 273 -1.25 6.46 13.64
C TRP A 273 -0.49 6.89 14.90
N GLN A 274 -1.15 7.56 15.84
CA GLN A 274 -0.53 8.10 17.07
C GLN A 274 -0.04 7.02 18.04
N ASP A 275 -0.75 5.91 18.13
CA ASP A 275 -0.45 4.89 19.13
C ASP A 275 0.84 4.14 18.85
N ASP A 276 1.23 4.01 17.58
CA ASP A 276 2.50 3.39 17.21
C ASP A 276 3.71 4.28 17.56
N ALA A 277 3.58 5.59 17.49
CA ALA A 277 4.66 6.50 17.92
C ALA A 277 4.89 6.40 19.44
N LYS A 278 3.82 6.21 20.23
CA LYS A 278 3.93 5.94 21.66
C LYS A 278 4.52 4.56 21.94
N LEU A 279 4.13 3.54 21.17
CA LEU A 279 4.66 2.18 21.25
C LEU A 279 6.15 2.12 20.89
N MET A 280 6.56 2.82 19.83
CA MET A 280 7.98 2.93 19.43
C MET A 280 8.82 3.65 20.48
N ARG A 281 8.31 4.75 21.05
CA ARG A 281 8.97 5.46 22.16
C ARG A 281 9.08 4.59 23.41
N ALA A 282 8.02 3.83 23.73
CA ALA A 282 8.01 2.89 24.85
C ALA A 282 9.04 1.76 24.62
N LYS A 283 9.14 1.20 23.41
CA LYS A 283 10.16 0.22 23.06
C LYS A 283 11.58 0.79 23.12
N GLN A 284 11.80 2.02 22.62
CA GLN A 284 13.10 2.70 22.71
C GLN A 284 13.52 3.03 24.15
N GLN A 285 12.55 3.24 25.04
CA GLN A 285 12.78 3.50 26.47
C GLN A 285 12.89 2.22 27.29
N GLY A 286 12.86 1.04 26.67
CA GLY A 286 12.91 -0.24 27.37
C GLY A 286 11.63 -0.54 28.16
N ILE A 287 10.56 0.22 27.94
CA ILE A 287 9.25 -0.03 28.50
C ILE A 287 8.58 -1.05 27.59
N GLU A 288 8.92 -2.33 27.71
CA GLU A 288 8.08 -3.39 27.19
C GLU A 288 6.78 -3.34 28.00
N ARG A 289 5.72 -2.79 27.44
CA ARG A 289 4.38 -3.16 27.85
C ARG A 289 4.23 -4.63 27.47
N SER A 290 4.32 -5.51 28.48
CA SER A 290 3.77 -6.84 28.36
C SER A 290 2.35 -6.67 27.84
N LEU A 291 2.06 -7.14 26.61
CA LEU A 291 0.71 -7.18 26.04
C LEU A 291 -0.22 -8.05 26.89
N PHE A 292 0.37 -8.79 27.84
CA PHE A 292 -0.32 -9.60 28.79
C PHE A 292 -0.02 -9.04 30.19
N PRO A 293 -1.02 -8.75 31.01
CA PRO A 293 -0.81 -8.51 32.42
C PRO A 293 -0.03 -9.71 33.00
N ASP A 294 0.81 -9.47 34.01
CA ASP A 294 1.50 -10.55 34.73
C ASP A 294 0.50 -11.64 35.10
N LEU A 295 0.62 -12.76 34.41
CA LEU A 295 -0.22 -13.92 34.66
C LEU A 295 0.44 -14.77 35.75
N SER A 296 -0.34 -15.21 36.71
CA SER A 296 0.11 -16.26 37.62
C SER A 296 0.38 -17.54 36.83
N ALA A 297 1.16 -18.46 37.37
CA ALA A 297 1.45 -19.73 36.70
C ALA A 297 0.17 -20.52 36.35
N GLU A 298 -0.88 -20.40 37.15
CA GLU A 298 -2.18 -21.04 36.91
C GLU A 298 -2.95 -20.33 35.79
N GLU A 299 -2.94 -18.99 35.74
CA GLU A 299 -3.56 -18.22 34.67
C GLU A 299 -2.87 -18.50 33.33
N GLN A 300 -1.52 -18.59 33.31
CA GLN A 300 -0.75 -18.94 32.12
C GLN A 300 -1.10 -20.34 31.63
N ALA A 301 -1.23 -21.34 32.51
CA ALA A 301 -1.62 -22.68 32.12
C ALA A 301 -3.00 -22.72 31.42
N ILE A 302 -3.96 -21.91 31.87
CA ILE A 302 -5.29 -21.81 31.26
C ILE A 302 -5.17 -21.17 29.87
N VAL A 303 -4.42 -20.08 29.73
CA VAL A 303 -4.19 -19.39 28.45
C VAL A 303 -3.49 -20.32 27.47
N ASP A 304 -2.50 -21.09 27.91
CA ASP A 304 -1.78 -22.06 27.07
C ASP A 304 -2.69 -23.19 26.56
N VAL A 305 -3.64 -23.64 27.36
CA VAL A 305 -4.65 -24.63 26.95
C VAL A 305 -5.58 -24.04 25.90
N LEU A 306 -6.13 -22.85 26.14
CA LEU A 306 -7.06 -22.18 25.22
C LEU A 306 -6.39 -21.71 23.94
N SER A 307 -5.11 -21.38 23.98
CA SER A 307 -4.37 -20.99 22.74
C SER A 307 -4.14 -22.18 21.78
N ARG A 308 -4.15 -23.40 22.29
CA ARG A 308 -4.01 -24.63 21.48
C ARG A 308 -5.34 -25.15 20.94
N ASN A 309 -6.39 -25.01 21.74
CA ASN A 309 -7.75 -25.44 21.41
C ASN A 309 -8.75 -24.40 21.89
N ASN A 310 -9.33 -23.65 21.00
CA ASN A 310 -10.45 -22.74 21.26
C ASN A 310 -11.75 -23.54 21.44
N ASP A 311 -12.75 -22.93 22.08
CA ASP A 311 -14.09 -23.47 22.24
C ASP A 311 -14.15 -24.72 23.16
N LEU A 312 -13.40 -24.70 24.25
CA LEU A 312 -13.41 -25.77 25.23
C LEU A 312 -14.45 -25.54 26.36
N GLN A 313 -15.11 -26.62 26.78
CA GLN A 313 -15.94 -26.61 28.00
C GLN A 313 -15.06 -26.57 29.26
N ILE A 314 -15.57 -25.96 30.31
CA ILE A 314 -14.85 -25.80 31.58
C ILE A 314 -14.24 -27.10 32.12
N ASN A 315 -14.96 -28.22 31.98
CA ASN A 315 -14.47 -29.54 32.39
C ASN A 315 -13.21 -29.97 31.62
N MET A 316 -13.14 -29.67 30.33
CA MET A 316 -12.00 -29.99 29.49
C MET A 316 -10.79 -29.11 29.83
N ILE A 317 -11.05 -27.83 30.10
CA ILE A 317 -10.01 -26.90 30.55
C ILE A 317 -9.43 -27.36 31.89
N SER A 318 -10.28 -27.78 32.85
CA SER A 318 -9.85 -28.32 34.15
C SER A 318 -8.94 -29.55 33.99
N VAL A 319 -9.32 -30.50 33.13
CA VAL A 319 -8.53 -31.73 32.90
C VAL A 319 -7.18 -31.37 32.23
N GLN A 320 -7.18 -30.48 31.25
CA GLN A 320 -5.97 -30.16 30.49
C GLN A 320 -5.01 -29.22 31.24
N SER A 321 -5.54 -28.32 32.07
CA SER A 321 -4.73 -27.40 32.87
C SER A 321 -4.31 -28.01 34.23
N GLY A 322 -4.95 -29.09 34.66
CA GLY A 322 -4.73 -29.70 35.97
C GLY A 322 -5.27 -28.87 37.13
N ILE A 323 -6.16 -27.90 36.91
CA ILE A 323 -6.71 -26.98 37.89
C ILE A 323 -8.12 -27.44 38.30
N ASP A 324 -8.40 -27.50 39.61
CA ASP A 324 -9.72 -27.84 40.11
C ASP A 324 -10.81 -26.87 39.64
N ILE A 325 -12.00 -27.40 39.30
CA ILE A 325 -13.11 -26.62 38.68
C ILE A 325 -13.52 -25.41 39.53
N GLY A 326 -13.55 -25.53 40.86
CA GLY A 326 -13.91 -24.43 41.74
C GLY A 326 -12.94 -23.26 41.64
N ARG A 327 -11.63 -23.54 41.58
CA ARG A 327 -10.57 -22.55 41.41
C ARG A 327 -10.50 -22.04 39.96
N LEU A 328 -10.69 -22.92 38.98
CA LEU A 328 -10.71 -22.62 37.59
C LEU A 328 -11.78 -21.57 37.23
N THR A 329 -12.98 -21.69 37.78
CA THR A 329 -14.08 -20.72 37.56
C THR A 329 -13.68 -19.30 37.96
N ALA A 330 -13.03 -19.14 39.12
CA ALA A 330 -12.55 -17.82 39.57
C ALA A 330 -11.44 -17.26 38.67
N LEU A 331 -10.52 -18.11 38.19
CA LEU A 331 -9.44 -17.73 37.30
C LEU A 331 -9.95 -17.36 35.90
N LEU A 332 -10.91 -18.12 35.35
CA LEU A 332 -11.56 -17.81 34.06
C LEU A 332 -12.27 -16.46 34.13
N PHE A 333 -13.00 -16.16 35.21
CA PHE A 333 -13.61 -14.86 35.42
C PHE A 333 -12.55 -13.73 35.45
N THR A 334 -11.44 -13.97 36.17
CA THR A 334 -10.35 -12.99 36.22
C THR A 334 -9.69 -12.76 34.83
N LEU A 335 -9.48 -13.82 34.06
CA LEU A 335 -8.92 -13.75 32.72
C LEU A 335 -9.88 -13.06 31.74
N GLU A 336 -11.20 -13.28 31.89
CA GLU A 336 -12.21 -12.57 31.08
C GLU A 336 -12.26 -11.08 31.43
N MET A 337 -12.17 -10.70 32.69
CA MET A 337 -12.05 -9.30 33.13
C MET A 337 -10.74 -8.64 32.68
N LYS A 338 -9.66 -9.42 32.56
CA LYS A 338 -8.41 -8.96 31.94
C LYS A 338 -8.49 -8.88 30.41
N GLY A 339 -9.60 -9.31 29.79
CA GLY A 339 -9.81 -9.28 28.33
C GLY A 339 -9.00 -10.32 27.54
N LEU A 340 -8.48 -11.35 28.21
CA LEU A 340 -7.63 -12.38 27.61
C LEU A 340 -8.41 -13.57 27.05
N ILE A 341 -9.58 -13.83 27.59
CA ILE A 341 -10.51 -14.88 27.16
C ILE A 341 -11.91 -14.31 27.03
N ARG A 342 -12.80 -15.05 26.40
CA ARG A 342 -14.21 -14.68 26.24
C ARG A 342 -15.10 -15.90 26.47
N THR A 343 -16.15 -15.73 27.26
CA THR A 343 -17.19 -16.75 27.39
C THR A 343 -18.07 -16.84 26.18
N LEU A 344 -18.27 -18.02 25.65
CA LEU A 344 -19.15 -18.35 24.54
C LEU A 344 -20.44 -19.01 24.98
N ALA A 345 -21.44 -19.08 24.08
CA ALA A 345 -22.70 -19.75 24.35
C ALA A 345 -22.48 -21.23 24.73
N GLY A 346 -23.15 -21.71 25.80
CA GLY A 346 -22.99 -23.08 26.28
C GLY A 346 -21.89 -23.28 27.31
N GLY A 347 -21.33 -22.21 27.88
CA GLY A 347 -20.27 -22.31 28.91
C GLY A 347 -18.93 -22.78 28.37
N MET A 348 -18.66 -22.45 27.12
CA MET A 348 -17.36 -22.63 26.46
C MET A 348 -16.51 -21.34 26.54
N TYR A 349 -15.20 -21.51 26.48
CA TYR A 349 -14.22 -20.41 26.55
C TYR A 349 -13.25 -20.48 25.38
#